data_8496883d95cc8d411da8c7c34254b138
#
_entry.id   8496883d95cc8d411da8c7c34254b138
#
_cell.length_a   1.000
_cell.length_b   1.000
_cell.length_c   1.000
_cell.angle_alpha   90.00
_cell.angle_beta   90.00
_cell.angle_gamma   90.00
#
_symmetry.space_group_name_H-M   'P 1'
#
loop_
_entity.id
_entity.type
_entity.pdbx_description
1 polymer ?
#
loop_
_entity_poly.entity_id
_entity_poly.type
_entity_poly.pdbx_seq_one_letter_code
_entity_poly.pdbx_strand_id
1 'polypeptide(L)'
;MKDWQMNGWDENEIVVQATRDIDYINDRLNTRDLLEALAEEAAELSQAALKQIRAYKMHGAQNVTPVTPETARLNVLEEFADVALIGAILGIFTGRNRAKLEGIELTKLRRWVGRLKEADKEKGETK
;
A
#
# COMPACT_ATOMS: atom_id res chain seq x y z
N MET A 1 4.25 -1.45 22.13
CA MET A 1 3.26 -0.67 21.35
C MET A 1 4.01 0.23 20.37
N LYS A 2 3.71 0.12 19.12
CA LYS A 2 4.35 0.97 18.11
C LYS A 2 3.78 2.38 18.20
N ASP A 3 4.66 3.35 18.21
CA ASP A 3 4.28 4.76 18.36
C ASP A 3 4.07 5.39 16.98
N TRP A 4 2.85 5.26 16.46
CA TRP A 4 2.45 5.92 15.22
C TRP A 4 1.71 7.23 15.45
N GLN A 5 1.50 7.59 16.70
CA GLN A 5 0.71 8.77 17.04
C GLN A 5 1.61 9.98 17.17
N MET A 6 1.33 10.99 16.38
CA MET A 6 2.03 12.28 16.44
C MET A 6 1.39 13.15 17.54
N ASN A 7 1.39 12.63 18.76
CA ASN A 7 0.80 13.32 19.90
C ASN A 7 1.47 14.66 20.14
N GLY A 8 0.66 15.73 20.26
CA GLY A 8 1.14 17.08 20.51
C GLY A 8 1.54 17.86 19.26
N TRP A 9 1.43 17.26 18.06
CA TRP A 9 1.70 17.96 16.81
C TRP A 9 0.40 18.37 16.14
N ASP A 10 0.31 19.62 15.65
CA ASP A 10 -0.81 20.03 14.80
C ASP A 10 -0.58 19.62 13.34
N GLU A 11 -1.62 19.71 12.50
CA GLU A 11 -1.55 19.32 11.10
C GLU A 11 -0.50 20.10 10.32
N ASN A 12 -0.32 21.38 10.61
CA ASN A 12 0.69 22.22 9.94
C ASN A 12 2.10 21.77 10.30
N GLU A 13 2.36 21.47 11.57
CA GLU A 13 3.66 20.97 12.03
C GLU A 13 4.01 19.64 11.34
N ILE A 14 3.03 18.74 11.22
CA ILE A 14 3.20 17.45 10.55
C ILE A 14 3.57 17.65 9.07
N VAL A 15 2.83 18.52 8.36
CA VAL A 15 3.08 18.78 6.93
C VAL A 15 4.45 19.42 6.73
N VAL A 16 4.82 20.39 7.55
CA VAL A 16 6.12 21.06 7.44
C VAL A 16 7.26 20.07 7.68
N GLN A 17 7.14 19.22 8.72
CA GLN A 17 8.18 18.24 9.02
C GLN A 17 8.27 17.17 7.92
N ALA A 18 7.13 16.67 7.43
CA ALA A 18 7.11 15.70 6.34
C ALA A 18 7.77 16.26 5.09
N THR A 19 7.51 17.53 4.75
CA THR A 19 8.11 18.17 3.59
C THR A 19 9.64 18.27 3.73
N ARG A 20 10.11 18.65 4.90
CA ARG A 20 11.56 18.73 5.19
C ARG A 20 12.22 17.35 5.08
N ASP A 21 11.59 16.33 5.61
CA ASP A 21 12.13 14.98 5.61
C ASP A 21 12.17 14.40 4.20
N ILE A 22 11.13 14.62 3.39
CA ILE A 22 11.09 14.20 1.99
C ILE A 22 12.18 14.92 1.19
N ASP A 23 12.33 16.23 1.38
CA ASP A 23 13.38 17.01 0.70
C ASP A 23 14.77 16.49 1.07
N TYR A 24 15.00 16.20 2.35
CA TYR A 24 16.28 15.64 2.80
C TYR A 24 16.59 14.31 2.10
N ILE A 25 15.60 13.42 2.02
CA ILE A 25 15.78 12.12 1.36
C ILE A 25 16.05 12.31 -0.13
N ASN A 26 15.30 13.19 -0.80
CA ASN A 26 15.49 13.47 -2.22
C ASN A 26 16.85 14.10 -2.52
N ASP A 27 17.39 14.88 -1.62
CA ASP A 27 18.73 15.46 -1.76
C ASP A 27 19.82 14.41 -1.53
N ARG A 28 19.57 13.43 -0.68
CA ARG A 28 20.56 12.43 -0.26
C ARG A 28 20.57 11.18 -1.15
N LEU A 29 19.40 10.75 -1.62
CA LEU A 29 19.23 9.53 -2.42
C LEU A 29 18.83 9.88 -3.85
N ASN A 30 19.24 9.03 -4.79
CA ASN A 30 18.85 9.18 -6.19
C ASN A 30 17.62 8.32 -6.53
N THR A 31 17.10 8.50 -7.74
CA THR A 31 15.91 7.74 -8.20
C THR A 31 16.14 6.23 -8.18
N ARG A 32 17.35 5.78 -8.50
CA ARG A 32 17.67 4.35 -8.46
C ARG A 32 17.50 3.79 -7.05
N ASP A 33 18.03 4.49 -6.05
CA ASP A 33 17.91 4.07 -4.65
C ASP A 33 16.45 3.99 -4.22
N LEU A 34 15.65 4.96 -4.63
CA LEU A 34 14.23 5.01 -4.29
C LEU A 34 13.43 3.90 -4.99
N LEU A 35 13.73 3.59 -6.24
CA LEU A 35 13.09 2.49 -6.96
C LEU A 35 13.47 1.14 -6.37
N GLU A 36 14.72 0.98 -5.95
CA GLU A 36 15.17 -0.23 -5.27
C GLU A 36 14.42 -0.42 -3.95
N ALA A 37 14.29 0.66 -3.16
CA ALA A 37 13.52 0.64 -1.93
C ALA A 37 12.05 0.32 -2.20
N LEU A 38 11.46 0.87 -3.25
CA LEU A 38 10.08 0.56 -3.64
C LEU A 38 9.89 -0.94 -3.92
N ALA A 39 10.83 -1.53 -4.65
CA ALA A 39 10.77 -2.96 -4.96
C ALA A 39 10.86 -3.82 -3.70
N GLU A 40 11.74 -3.47 -2.77
CA GLU A 40 11.88 -4.18 -1.49
C GLU A 40 10.61 -4.08 -0.65
N GLU A 41 10.06 -2.89 -0.50
CA GLU A 41 8.85 -2.69 0.30
C GLU A 41 7.62 -3.33 -0.34
N ALA A 42 7.52 -3.34 -1.66
CA ALA A 42 6.45 -4.04 -2.35
C ALA A 42 6.50 -5.55 -2.09
N ALA A 43 7.69 -6.13 -2.04
CA ALA A 43 7.87 -7.55 -1.71
C ALA A 43 7.46 -7.83 -0.26
N GLU A 44 7.81 -6.97 0.68
CA GLU A 44 7.42 -7.09 2.08
C GLU A 44 5.90 -6.95 2.25
N LEU A 45 5.26 -6.06 1.50
CA LEU A 45 3.80 -5.94 1.49
C LEU A 45 3.14 -7.24 1.01
N SER A 46 3.68 -7.85 -0.03
CA SER A 46 3.18 -9.14 -0.53
C SER A 46 3.26 -10.22 0.54
N GLN A 47 4.37 -10.30 1.26
CA GLN A 47 4.55 -11.27 2.35
C GLN A 47 3.57 -11.00 3.49
N ALA A 48 3.39 -9.73 3.86
CA ALA A 48 2.45 -9.36 4.92
C ALA A 48 1.01 -9.75 4.57
N ALA A 49 0.61 -9.56 3.32
CA ALA A 49 -0.73 -9.96 2.85
C ALA A 49 -0.93 -11.47 2.96
N LEU A 50 0.05 -12.27 2.55
CA LEU A 50 0.00 -13.73 2.67
C LEU A 50 -0.05 -14.18 4.13
N LYS A 51 0.69 -13.55 5.01
CA LYS A 51 0.66 -13.83 6.44
C LYS A 51 -0.71 -13.52 7.06
N GLN A 52 -1.37 -12.46 6.61
CA GLN A 52 -2.72 -12.14 7.08
C GLN A 52 -3.71 -13.23 6.70
N ILE A 53 -3.64 -13.75 5.47
CA ILE A 53 -4.48 -14.88 5.03
C ILE A 53 -4.30 -16.08 5.95
N ARG A 54 -3.06 -16.43 6.25
CA ARG A 54 -2.74 -17.57 7.12
C ARG A 54 -3.17 -17.34 8.57
N ALA A 55 -2.93 -16.16 9.11
CA ALA A 55 -3.26 -15.83 10.50
C ALA A 55 -4.77 -15.87 10.74
N TYR A 56 -5.58 -15.44 9.77
CA TYR A 56 -7.04 -15.48 9.83
C TYR A 56 -7.60 -16.82 9.34
N LYS A 57 -6.77 -17.72 8.85
CA LYS A 57 -7.18 -19.00 8.26
C LYS A 57 -8.26 -18.83 7.19
N MET A 58 -8.09 -17.83 6.36
CA MET A 58 -9.06 -17.49 5.30
C MET A 58 -9.22 -18.63 4.32
N HIS A 59 -10.48 -18.98 4.02
CA HIS A 59 -10.84 -20.03 3.05
C HIS A 59 -10.14 -21.37 3.32
N GLY A 60 -9.97 -21.70 4.59
CA GLY A 60 -9.36 -22.97 4.97
C GLY A 60 -7.84 -23.02 4.82
N ALA A 61 -7.18 -21.88 4.76
CA ALA A 61 -5.71 -21.83 4.74
C ALA A 61 -5.16 -22.57 5.97
N GLN A 62 -4.32 -23.57 5.73
CA GLN A 62 -3.77 -24.44 6.78
C GLN A 62 -2.31 -24.16 7.09
N ASN A 63 -1.61 -23.44 6.24
CA ASN A 63 -0.23 -23.09 6.50
C ASN A 63 -0.16 -22.14 7.70
N VAL A 64 0.69 -22.46 8.65
CA VAL A 64 0.79 -21.71 9.92
C VAL A 64 1.70 -20.50 9.80
N THR A 65 1.43 -19.51 10.63
CA THR A 65 2.30 -18.35 10.79
C THR A 65 2.37 -17.98 12.27
N PRO A 66 3.53 -17.56 12.79
CA PRO A 66 3.69 -17.28 14.22
C PRO A 66 3.18 -15.91 14.66
N VAL A 67 2.31 -15.27 13.88
CA VAL A 67 1.72 -13.97 14.23
C VAL A 67 0.22 -14.10 14.47
N THR A 68 -0.29 -13.28 15.38
CA THR A 68 -1.73 -13.23 15.65
C THR A 68 -2.45 -12.55 14.48
N PRO A 69 -3.76 -12.81 14.29
CA PRO A 69 -4.53 -12.13 13.24
C PRO A 69 -4.45 -10.60 13.32
N GLU A 70 -4.56 -10.04 14.53
CA GLU A 70 -4.49 -8.60 14.72
C GLU A 70 -3.12 -8.04 14.32
N THR A 71 -2.03 -8.67 14.74
CA THR A 71 -0.68 -8.28 14.37
C THR A 71 -0.48 -8.38 12.86
N ALA A 72 -0.98 -9.44 12.23
CA ALA A 72 -0.87 -9.62 10.78
C ALA A 72 -1.59 -8.49 10.03
N ARG A 73 -2.77 -8.08 10.48
CA ARG A 73 -3.52 -6.97 9.90
C ARG A 73 -2.76 -5.65 10.01
N LEU A 74 -2.18 -5.38 11.17
CA LEU A 74 -1.38 -4.18 11.38
C LEU A 74 -0.11 -4.18 10.53
N ASN A 75 0.51 -5.34 10.34
CA ASN A 75 1.69 -5.47 9.49
C ASN A 75 1.37 -5.11 8.02
N VAL A 76 0.20 -5.50 7.51
CA VAL A 76 -0.22 -5.09 6.16
C VAL A 76 -0.32 -3.57 6.07
N LEU A 77 -0.90 -2.94 7.08
CA LEU A 77 -1.02 -1.48 7.12
C LEU A 77 0.35 -0.79 7.15
N GLU A 78 1.28 -1.31 7.96
CA GLU A 78 2.65 -0.78 8.03
C GLU A 78 3.39 -0.91 6.71
N GLU A 79 3.34 -2.09 6.10
CA GLU A 79 4.05 -2.32 4.82
C GLU A 79 3.42 -1.51 3.69
N PHE A 80 2.10 -1.33 3.71
CA PHE A 80 1.44 -0.44 2.76
C PHE A 80 1.89 1.01 2.96
N ALA A 81 2.03 1.46 4.21
CA ALA A 81 2.54 2.79 4.51
C ALA A 81 3.96 2.99 3.98
N ASP A 82 4.83 1.99 4.08
CA ASP A 82 6.19 2.05 3.55
C ASP A 82 6.20 2.22 2.02
N VAL A 83 5.37 1.47 1.31
CA VAL A 83 5.21 1.61 -0.15
C VAL A 83 4.68 3.00 -0.51
N ALA A 84 3.63 3.46 0.18
CA ALA A 84 3.03 4.76 -0.06
C ALA A 84 4.02 5.91 0.21
N LEU A 85 4.82 5.78 1.26
CA LEU A 85 5.84 6.78 1.60
C LEU A 85 6.87 6.93 0.47
N ILE A 86 7.38 5.80 -0.03
CA ILE A 86 8.34 5.84 -1.14
C ILE A 86 7.68 6.44 -2.39
N GLY A 87 6.43 6.10 -2.65
CA GLY A 87 5.65 6.71 -3.73
C GLY A 87 5.55 8.22 -3.59
N ALA A 88 5.33 8.72 -2.38
CA ALA A 88 5.28 10.15 -2.10
C ALA A 88 6.63 10.82 -2.36
N ILE A 89 7.73 10.19 -1.93
CA ILE A 89 9.08 10.70 -2.14
C ILE A 89 9.42 10.75 -3.64
N LEU A 90 8.97 9.76 -4.41
CA LEU A 90 9.13 9.73 -5.86
C LEU A 90 8.23 10.74 -6.61
N GLY A 91 7.36 11.45 -5.89
CA GLY A 91 6.45 12.43 -6.49
C GLY A 91 5.26 11.85 -7.22
N ILE A 92 4.90 10.59 -6.93
CA ILE A 92 3.79 9.90 -7.62
C ILE A 92 2.44 10.57 -7.31
N PHE A 93 2.28 11.12 -6.10
CA PHE A 93 1.01 11.69 -5.65
C PHE A 93 0.88 13.19 -5.89
N THR A 94 1.83 13.81 -6.57
CA THR A 94 1.85 15.28 -6.76
C THR A 94 1.97 15.68 -8.23
N GLY A 95 1.59 16.91 -8.53
CA GLY A 95 1.74 17.51 -9.85
C GLY A 95 1.04 16.74 -10.95
N ARG A 96 1.71 16.58 -12.09
CA ARG A 96 1.15 15.87 -13.26
C ARG A 96 0.90 14.40 -12.99
N ASN A 97 1.68 13.80 -12.11
CA ASN A 97 1.56 12.38 -11.78
C ASN A 97 0.25 12.10 -11.05
N ARG A 98 -0.21 13.01 -10.20
CA ARG A 98 -1.46 12.83 -9.44
C ARG A 98 -2.66 12.62 -10.37
N ALA A 99 -2.82 13.48 -11.36
CA ALA A 99 -3.92 13.38 -12.31
C ALA A 99 -3.84 12.09 -13.13
N LYS A 100 -2.64 11.72 -13.57
CA LYS A 100 -2.42 10.46 -14.30
C LYS A 100 -2.72 9.25 -13.44
N LEU A 101 -2.27 9.25 -12.19
CA LEU A 101 -2.52 8.15 -11.26
C LEU A 101 -4.01 7.95 -11.03
N GLU A 102 -4.75 9.03 -10.77
CA GLU A 102 -6.20 8.99 -10.58
C GLU A 102 -6.92 8.43 -11.82
N GLY A 103 -6.53 8.87 -13.00
CA GLY A 103 -7.07 8.37 -14.25
C GLY A 103 -6.80 6.89 -14.48
N ILE A 104 -5.57 6.45 -14.18
CA ILE A 104 -5.18 5.04 -14.27
C ILE A 104 -5.97 4.20 -13.27
N GLU A 105 -6.08 4.65 -12.03
CA GLU A 105 -6.82 3.96 -10.98
C GLU A 105 -8.29 3.79 -11.38
N LEU A 106 -8.93 4.84 -11.86
CA LEU A 106 -10.33 4.79 -12.30
C LEU A 106 -10.49 3.81 -13.47
N THR A 107 -9.61 3.86 -14.45
CA THR A 107 -9.64 2.94 -15.60
C THR A 107 -9.52 1.48 -15.15
N LYS A 108 -8.59 1.20 -14.26
CA LYS A 108 -8.38 -0.16 -13.73
C LYS A 108 -9.56 -0.63 -12.89
N LEU A 109 -10.13 0.26 -12.09
CA LEU A 109 -11.30 -0.04 -11.26
C LEU A 109 -12.49 -0.42 -12.15
N ARG A 110 -12.77 0.37 -13.17
CA ARG A 110 -13.87 0.09 -14.11
C ARG A 110 -13.65 -1.21 -14.87
N ARG A 111 -12.42 -1.50 -15.26
CA ARG A 111 -12.08 -2.76 -15.93
C ARG A 111 -12.30 -3.95 -14.99
N TRP A 112 -11.93 -3.82 -13.74
CA TRP A 112 -12.13 -4.86 -12.73
C TRP A 112 -13.63 -5.12 -12.52
N VAL A 113 -14.43 -4.07 -12.33
CA VAL A 113 -15.89 -4.19 -12.20
C VAL A 113 -16.49 -4.88 -13.43
N GLY A 114 -16.04 -4.51 -14.64
CA GLY A 114 -16.47 -5.15 -15.88
C GLY A 114 -16.21 -6.65 -15.89
N ARG A 115 -15.03 -7.08 -15.45
CA ARG A 115 -14.68 -8.51 -15.36
C ARG A 115 -15.57 -9.25 -14.37
N LEU A 116 -15.86 -8.65 -13.21
CA LEU A 116 -16.74 -9.26 -12.21
C LEU A 116 -18.16 -9.41 -12.71
N LYS A 117 -18.69 -8.38 -13.38
CA LYS A 117 -20.03 -8.43 -13.98
C LYS A 117 -20.11 -9.48 -15.07
N GLU A 118 -19.07 -9.60 -15.91
CA GLU A 118 -19.00 -10.62 -16.95
C GLU A 118 -18.99 -12.02 -16.36
N ALA A 119 -18.20 -12.24 -15.31
CA ALA A 119 -18.15 -13.52 -14.61
C ALA A 119 -19.50 -13.89 -13.99
N ASP A 120 -20.19 -12.92 -13.40
CA ASP A 120 -21.51 -13.12 -12.81
C ASP A 120 -22.56 -13.46 -13.88
N LYS A 121 -22.47 -12.84 -15.04
CA LYS A 121 -23.34 -13.10 -16.18
C LYS A 121 -23.12 -14.54 -16.70
N GLU A 122 -21.88 -14.98 -16.84
CA GLU A 122 -21.56 -16.36 -17.25
C GLU A 122 -22.09 -17.39 -16.26
N LYS A 123 -21.99 -17.13 -14.96
CA LYS A 123 -22.57 -18.00 -13.94
C LYS A 123 -24.10 -18.09 -14.06
N GLY A 124 -24.76 -17.00 -14.41
CA GLY A 124 -26.21 -16.97 -14.65
C GLY A 124 -26.60 -17.82 -15.85
N GLU A 125 -25.78 -17.88 -16.89
CA GLU A 125 -26.04 -18.62 -18.12
C GLU A 125 -25.77 -20.12 -17.98
N THR A 126 -24.95 -20.54 -17.02
CA THR A 126 -24.57 -21.95 -16.83
C THR A 126 -25.51 -22.73 -15.90
N LYS A 127 -26.56 -22.14 -15.47
CA LYS A 127 -27.59 -22.83 -14.67
C LYS A 127 -28.47 -23.76 -15.53
#